data_1c5786ff30d76786f7eba1338649f419
#
_entry.id   1c5786ff30d76786f7eba1338649f419
#
_cell.length_a   1.000
_cell.length_b   1.000
_cell.length_c   1.000
_cell.angle_alpha   90.00
_cell.angle_beta   90.00
_cell.angle_gamma   90.00
#
_symmetry.space_group_name_H-M   'P 1'
#
loop_
_entity.id
_entity.type
_entity.pdbx_description
1 polymer ?
#
loop_
_entity_poly.entity_id
_entity_poly.type
_entity_poly.pdbx_seq_one_letter_code
_entity_poly.pdbx_strand_id
1 'polypeptide(L)'
;MPMMTIQAIGRWITTAGLAALLGLGLPWAGPVSAQHGHPSDQMPNVMEYIDRLDRPERDQDQKPAQVVEALELKPGMHVADLGAGSGYFTRRFVEAVGATGKVYVIDVEAEALKYVEDSLVHMHREFEAEFILARPDNPKIPTESVDLIFVCNTYHHLEDRSVYFYNTKSSLKPGGRVVIIDFYHDDRSGDLGFPKGHLVAREKVVEEMTGAGYRLAKEHTFLAKQYFLEFE
;
A
#
# COMPACT_ATOMS: atom_id res chain seq x y z
N MET A 1 33.16 -17.42 11.79
CA MET A 1 31.71 -17.44 11.45
C MET A 1 30.97 -16.74 12.58
N PRO A 2 30.51 -15.52 12.44
CA PRO A 2 29.61 -14.90 13.42
C PRO A 2 28.15 -15.25 13.08
N MET A 3 27.43 -15.67 14.10
CA MET A 3 25.99 -15.96 14.04
C MET A 3 25.22 -14.67 13.76
N MET A 4 24.38 -14.70 12.73
CA MET A 4 23.40 -13.64 12.45
C MET A 4 22.33 -13.66 13.55
N THR A 5 22.16 -12.54 14.21
CA THR A 5 21.09 -12.35 15.19
C THR A 5 19.93 -11.68 14.48
N ILE A 6 18.88 -12.43 14.19
CA ILE A 6 17.61 -11.89 13.71
C ILE A 6 16.89 -11.32 14.94
N GLN A 7 16.77 -10.00 15.03
CA GLN A 7 15.90 -9.37 16.03
C GLN A 7 14.51 -9.11 15.42
N ALA A 8 13.66 -10.10 15.49
CA ALA A 8 12.23 -9.91 15.33
C ALA A 8 11.62 -9.51 16.68
N ILE A 9 11.34 -8.23 16.90
CA ILE A 9 10.65 -7.77 18.10
C ILE A 9 9.17 -7.54 17.76
N GLY A 10 8.39 -8.62 17.85
CA GLY A 10 6.94 -8.52 17.91
C GLY A 10 6.46 -8.22 19.32
N ARG A 11 6.05 -7.00 19.62
CA ARG A 11 5.35 -6.69 20.88
C ARG A 11 3.85 -6.64 20.63
N TRP A 12 3.14 -7.64 21.18
CA TRP A 12 1.68 -7.65 21.28
C TRP A 12 1.27 -6.99 22.61
N ILE A 13 0.49 -5.94 22.55
CA ILE A 13 -0.14 -5.34 23.72
C ILE A 13 -1.64 -5.63 23.67
N THR A 14 -2.10 -6.53 24.52
CA THR A 14 -3.51 -6.75 24.80
C THR A 14 -3.88 -5.97 26.06
N THR A 15 -4.82 -5.03 25.97
CA THR A 15 -5.49 -4.48 27.16
C THR A 15 -6.98 -4.78 27.06
N ALA A 16 -7.42 -5.68 27.92
CA ALA A 16 -8.83 -5.90 28.20
C ALA A 16 -9.28 -4.92 29.32
N GLY A 17 -10.29 -4.14 29.04
CA GLY A 17 -10.96 -3.29 30.04
C GLY A 17 -12.46 -3.50 29.98
N LEU A 18 -13.00 -4.18 30.96
CA LEU A 18 -14.43 -4.45 31.13
C LEU A 18 -15.09 -3.26 31.89
N ALA A 19 -16.08 -2.63 31.26
CA ALA A 19 -17.02 -1.76 31.99
C ALA A 19 -18.43 -1.99 31.46
N ALA A 20 -19.27 -2.58 32.32
CA ALA A 20 -20.70 -2.74 32.08
C ALA A 20 -21.45 -1.48 32.51
N LEU A 21 -22.30 -0.92 31.62
CA LEU A 21 -23.36 0.01 31.98
C LEU A 21 -24.63 -0.32 31.19
N LEU A 22 -25.68 -0.64 31.92
CA LEU A 22 -27.07 -0.85 31.49
C LEU A 22 -27.69 0.50 31.09
N GLY A 23 -28.31 0.58 29.92
CA GLY A 23 -29.10 1.76 29.52
C GLY A 23 -29.95 1.50 28.28
N LEU A 24 -31.21 1.23 28.52
CA LEU A 24 -32.46 1.40 27.73
C LEU A 24 -32.33 1.66 26.22
N GLY A 25 -32.96 0.77 25.45
CA GLY A 25 -32.98 0.72 24.01
C GLY A 25 -33.83 1.82 23.33
N LEU A 26 -33.26 2.30 22.23
CA LEU A 26 -33.96 2.80 21.07
C LEU A 26 -33.48 2.01 19.85
N PRO A 27 -34.32 1.67 18.87
CA PRO A 27 -33.83 0.97 17.68
C PRO A 27 -33.02 1.96 16.84
N TRP A 28 -31.71 1.83 16.89
CA TRP A 28 -30.81 2.49 15.94
C TRP A 28 -30.91 1.74 14.62
N ALA A 29 -31.57 2.38 13.64
CA ALA A 29 -31.37 1.99 12.26
C ALA A 29 -29.94 2.38 11.89
N GLY A 30 -29.01 1.42 11.98
CA GLY A 30 -27.64 1.58 11.55
C GLY A 30 -27.59 1.88 10.07
N PRO A 31 -26.61 2.66 9.60
CA PRO A 31 -26.41 2.86 8.17
C PRO A 31 -26.20 1.51 7.51
N VAL A 32 -26.88 1.30 6.37
CA VAL A 32 -26.63 0.15 5.50
C VAL A 32 -25.21 0.34 4.98
N SER A 33 -24.26 -0.35 5.58
CA SER A 33 -22.90 -0.46 5.05
C SER A 33 -23.02 -1.15 3.70
N ALA A 34 -22.77 -0.42 2.63
CA ALA A 34 -22.50 -1.02 1.33
C ALA A 34 -21.19 -1.79 1.51
N GLN A 35 -21.30 -3.11 1.65
CA GLN A 35 -20.16 -4.01 1.67
C GLN A 35 -19.53 -3.97 0.26
N HIS A 36 -18.60 -3.08 0.05
CA HIS A 36 -17.62 -3.24 -1.02
C HIS A 36 -16.59 -4.25 -0.51
N GLY A 37 -16.85 -5.54 -0.78
CA GLY A 37 -15.96 -6.61 -0.38
C GLY A 37 -14.56 -6.36 -0.93
N HIS A 38 -13.55 -6.55 -0.10
CA HIS A 38 -12.15 -6.57 -0.54
C HIS A 38 -12.00 -7.67 -1.62
N PRO A 39 -11.13 -7.51 -2.64
CA PRO A 39 -10.94 -8.55 -3.67
C PRO A 39 -10.63 -9.94 -3.11
N SER A 40 -10.02 -10.04 -1.93
CA SER A 40 -9.84 -11.30 -1.21
C SER A 40 -11.15 -11.96 -0.78
N ASP A 41 -12.23 -11.19 -0.51
CA ASP A 41 -13.53 -11.73 -0.12
C ASP A 41 -14.22 -12.51 -1.27
N GLN A 42 -13.76 -12.27 -2.51
CA GLN A 42 -14.25 -12.97 -3.70
C GLN A 42 -13.34 -14.14 -4.14
N MET A 43 -12.18 -14.30 -3.50
CA MET A 43 -11.22 -15.35 -3.83
C MET A 43 -11.19 -16.42 -2.73
N PRO A 44 -11.43 -17.69 -3.08
CA PRO A 44 -11.43 -18.79 -2.10
C PRO A 44 -10.04 -19.11 -1.52
N ASN A 45 -8.97 -18.47 -2.04
CA ASN A 45 -7.59 -18.72 -1.64
C ASN A 45 -6.71 -17.48 -1.83
N VAL A 46 -6.22 -16.92 -0.73
CA VAL A 46 -5.30 -15.77 -0.73
C VAL A 46 -4.03 -16.03 -1.55
N MET A 47 -3.53 -17.27 -1.56
CA MET A 47 -2.36 -17.65 -2.36
C MET A 47 -2.62 -17.54 -3.86
N GLU A 48 -3.81 -17.92 -4.34
CA GLU A 48 -4.19 -17.76 -5.76
C GLU A 48 -4.24 -16.27 -6.14
N TYR A 49 -4.70 -15.42 -5.23
CA TYR A 49 -4.66 -13.96 -5.42
C TYR A 49 -3.22 -13.45 -5.51
N ILE A 50 -2.34 -13.86 -4.59
CA ILE A 50 -0.92 -13.52 -4.57
C ILE A 50 -0.23 -13.95 -5.88
N ASP A 51 -0.47 -15.18 -6.33
CA ASP A 51 0.09 -15.70 -7.59
C ASP A 51 -0.35 -14.85 -8.80
N ARG A 52 -1.60 -14.38 -8.79
CA ARG A 52 -2.08 -13.43 -9.82
C ARG A 52 -1.32 -12.11 -9.80
N LEU A 53 -0.96 -11.61 -8.63
CA LEU A 53 -0.22 -10.35 -8.47
C LEU A 53 1.25 -10.46 -8.89
N ASP A 54 1.82 -11.67 -8.95
CA ASP A 54 3.24 -11.91 -9.27
C ASP A 54 3.47 -12.50 -10.67
N ARG A 55 2.42 -12.52 -11.52
CA ARG A 55 2.54 -13.07 -12.87
C ARG A 55 3.59 -12.34 -13.71
N PRO A 56 4.41 -13.06 -14.49
CA PRO A 56 5.45 -12.47 -15.34
C PRO A 56 4.93 -11.43 -16.35
N GLU A 57 3.68 -11.59 -16.82
CA GLU A 57 3.05 -10.66 -17.76
C GLU A 57 2.86 -9.26 -17.16
N ARG A 58 2.81 -9.17 -15.82
CA ARG A 58 2.72 -7.89 -15.11
C ARG A 58 3.90 -6.97 -15.46
N ASP A 59 5.09 -7.51 -15.67
CA ASP A 59 6.27 -6.72 -16.00
C ASP A 59 6.12 -5.94 -17.32
N GLN A 60 5.35 -6.45 -18.27
CA GLN A 60 5.11 -5.78 -19.55
C GLN A 60 4.25 -4.51 -19.38
N ASP A 61 3.22 -4.59 -18.56
CA ASP A 61 2.30 -3.48 -18.31
C ASP A 61 2.82 -2.53 -17.23
N GLN A 62 3.36 -3.08 -16.13
CA GLN A 62 3.77 -2.33 -14.94
C GLN A 62 5.16 -1.72 -15.06
N LYS A 63 6.02 -2.24 -15.96
CA LYS A 63 7.40 -1.75 -16.23
C LYS A 63 8.19 -1.46 -14.94
N PRO A 64 8.35 -2.43 -14.04
CA PRO A 64 8.80 -2.18 -12.66
C PRO A 64 10.17 -1.52 -12.57
N ALA A 65 11.10 -1.85 -13.49
CA ALA A 65 12.41 -1.20 -13.51
C ALA A 65 12.31 0.29 -13.83
N GLN A 66 11.46 0.68 -14.80
CA GLN A 66 11.24 2.08 -15.14
C GLN A 66 10.49 2.83 -14.03
N VAL A 67 9.55 2.15 -13.33
CA VAL A 67 8.88 2.74 -12.15
C VAL A 67 9.89 3.02 -11.06
N VAL A 68 10.72 2.06 -10.67
CA VAL A 68 11.74 2.25 -9.62
C VAL A 68 12.75 3.33 -9.99
N GLU A 69 13.19 3.37 -11.26
CA GLU A 69 14.05 4.44 -11.77
C GLU A 69 13.38 5.83 -11.64
N ALA A 70 12.11 5.93 -12.06
CA ALA A 70 11.35 7.18 -11.99
C ALA A 70 11.12 7.68 -10.55
N LEU A 71 11.07 6.76 -9.57
CA LEU A 71 10.97 7.09 -8.14
C LEU A 71 12.27 7.69 -7.58
N GLU A 72 13.39 7.62 -8.29
CA GLU A 72 14.69 8.20 -7.89
C GLU A 72 15.09 7.79 -6.45
N LEU A 73 14.80 6.54 -6.07
CA LEU A 73 15.13 6.01 -4.76
C LEU A 73 16.65 5.99 -4.54
N LYS A 74 17.07 6.33 -3.34
CA LYS A 74 18.48 6.36 -2.96
C LYS A 74 18.73 5.45 -1.75
N PRO A 75 19.94 4.88 -1.62
CA PRO A 75 20.34 4.20 -0.40
C PRO A 75 20.08 5.06 0.84
N GLY A 76 19.48 4.46 1.86
CA GLY A 76 19.13 5.14 3.11
C GLY A 76 17.73 5.75 3.13
N MET A 77 16.99 5.78 2.02
CA MET A 77 15.59 6.23 2.03
C MET A 77 14.67 5.23 2.74
N HIS A 78 13.62 5.75 3.34
CA HIS A 78 12.53 4.97 3.93
C HIS A 78 11.30 5.02 3.05
N VAL A 79 10.80 3.87 2.66
CA VAL A 79 9.66 3.72 1.73
C VAL A 79 8.55 2.95 2.42
N ALA A 80 7.31 3.43 2.33
CA ALA A 80 6.11 2.68 2.68
C ALA A 80 5.48 2.12 1.41
N ASP A 81 5.42 0.79 1.28
CA ASP A 81 4.69 0.08 0.23
C ASP A 81 3.29 -0.22 0.75
N LEU A 82 2.33 0.65 0.42
CA LEU A 82 0.96 0.62 0.93
C LEU A 82 0.05 -0.22 0.01
N GLY A 83 -0.43 -1.35 0.53
CA GLY A 83 -1.08 -2.39 -0.23
C GLY A 83 -0.05 -3.24 -0.97
N ALA A 84 0.93 -3.76 -0.22
CA ALA A 84 2.08 -4.46 -0.78
C ALA A 84 1.71 -5.74 -1.55
N GLY A 85 0.59 -6.39 -1.21
CA GLY A 85 0.09 -7.59 -1.85
C GLY A 85 1.14 -8.71 -1.87
N SER A 86 1.56 -9.14 -3.06
CA SER A 86 2.62 -10.14 -3.23
C SER A 86 4.05 -9.65 -2.93
N GLY A 87 4.23 -8.37 -2.58
CA GLY A 87 5.56 -7.77 -2.43
C GLY A 87 6.26 -7.49 -3.77
N TYR A 88 5.49 -7.40 -4.84
CA TYR A 88 6.03 -7.17 -6.18
C TYR A 88 6.95 -5.95 -6.26
N PHE A 89 6.56 -4.81 -5.67
CA PHE A 89 7.42 -3.64 -5.55
C PHE A 89 8.30 -3.67 -4.30
N THR A 90 7.85 -4.25 -3.19
CA THR A 90 8.64 -4.38 -1.95
C THR A 90 10.02 -4.93 -2.22
N ARG A 91 10.14 -6.06 -2.96
CA ARG A 91 11.43 -6.69 -3.31
C ARG A 91 12.37 -5.74 -4.04
N ARG A 92 11.85 -4.90 -4.91
CA ARG A 92 12.62 -3.89 -5.66
C ARG A 92 13.01 -2.70 -4.78
N PHE A 93 12.14 -2.34 -3.84
CA PHE A 93 12.43 -1.24 -2.91
C PHE A 93 13.54 -1.60 -1.93
N VAL A 94 13.53 -2.80 -1.35
CA VAL A 94 14.62 -3.23 -0.45
C VAL A 94 15.97 -3.24 -1.17
N GLU A 95 16.00 -3.58 -2.48
CA GLU A 95 17.22 -3.48 -3.29
C GLU A 95 17.64 -2.03 -3.51
N ALA A 96 16.70 -1.14 -3.84
CA ALA A 96 16.99 0.25 -4.18
C ALA A 96 17.44 1.07 -2.97
N VAL A 97 16.81 0.88 -1.80
CA VAL A 97 17.16 1.62 -0.58
C VAL A 97 18.36 1.02 0.15
N GLY A 98 18.69 -0.23 -0.10
CA GLY A 98 19.86 -0.92 0.46
C GLY A 98 19.80 -1.12 1.97
N ALA A 99 20.90 -1.59 2.54
CA ALA A 99 20.99 -1.98 3.96
C ALA A 99 20.84 -0.82 4.98
N THR A 100 20.98 0.42 4.53
CA THR A 100 20.81 1.62 5.38
C THR A 100 19.44 2.28 5.25
N GLY A 101 18.64 1.82 4.27
CA GLY A 101 17.26 2.25 4.08
C GLY A 101 16.29 1.30 4.78
N LYS A 102 15.01 1.64 4.72
CA LYS A 102 13.94 0.84 5.34
C LYS A 102 12.71 0.77 4.45
N VAL A 103 12.07 -0.39 4.39
CA VAL A 103 10.78 -0.56 3.72
C VAL A 103 9.72 -0.96 4.75
N TYR A 104 8.69 -0.15 4.87
CA TYR A 104 7.47 -0.50 5.59
C TYR A 104 6.55 -1.23 4.62
N VAL A 105 6.35 -2.52 4.88
CA VAL A 105 5.51 -3.41 4.07
C VAL A 105 4.13 -3.43 4.70
N ILE A 106 3.14 -2.84 4.03
CA ILE A 106 1.85 -2.52 4.64
C ILE A 106 0.74 -3.18 3.83
N ASP A 107 -0.05 -4.00 4.50
CA ASP A 107 -1.23 -4.62 3.90
C ASP A 107 -2.32 -4.86 4.97
N VAL A 108 -3.54 -5.06 4.55
CA VAL A 108 -4.66 -5.44 5.42
C VAL A 108 -4.76 -6.96 5.58
N GLU A 109 -4.08 -7.72 4.71
CA GLU A 109 -4.06 -9.17 4.70
C GLU A 109 -2.80 -9.72 5.37
N ALA A 110 -2.97 -10.37 6.53
CA ALA A 110 -1.84 -10.92 7.28
C ALA A 110 -1.08 -12.02 6.51
N GLU A 111 -1.79 -12.80 5.68
CA GLU A 111 -1.20 -13.86 4.87
C GLU A 111 -0.34 -13.29 3.73
N ALA A 112 -0.74 -12.15 3.14
CA ALA A 112 0.07 -11.44 2.16
C ALA A 112 1.37 -10.94 2.80
N LEU A 113 1.30 -10.32 3.98
CA LEU A 113 2.50 -9.89 4.72
C LEU A 113 3.44 -11.05 5.02
N LYS A 114 2.89 -12.20 5.45
CA LYS A 114 3.68 -13.40 5.71
C LYS A 114 4.38 -13.92 4.45
N TYR A 115 3.67 -13.94 3.32
CA TYR A 115 4.25 -14.33 2.03
C TYR A 115 5.41 -13.42 1.64
N VAL A 116 5.24 -12.10 1.79
CA VAL A 116 6.32 -11.15 1.48
C VAL A 116 7.52 -11.36 2.41
N GLU A 117 7.28 -11.53 3.72
CA GLU A 117 8.34 -11.81 4.68
C GLU A 117 9.16 -13.04 4.27
N ASP A 118 8.50 -14.15 3.97
CA ASP A 118 9.15 -15.38 3.53
C ASP A 118 9.92 -15.19 2.22
N SER A 119 9.36 -14.43 1.27
CA SER A 119 10.01 -14.15 -0.01
C SER A 119 11.29 -13.33 0.14
N LEU A 120 11.31 -12.35 1.06
CA LEU A 120 12.48 -11.51 1.32
C LEU A 120 13.63 -12.27 1.95
N VAL A 121 13.37 -13.27 2.81
CA VAL A 121 14.42 -14.13 3.41
C VAL A 121 15.26 -14.81 2.32
N HIS A 122 14.69 -15.14 1.19
CA HIS A 122 15.38 -15.80 0.08
C HIS A 122 16.23 -14.85 -0.78
N MET A 123 16.17 -13.54 -0.55
CA MET A 123 16.98 -12.59 -1.33
C MET A 123 18.47 -12.58 -0.96
N HIS A 124 18.85 -13.25 0.14
CA HIS A 124 20.25 -13.38 0.61
C HIS A 124 21.01 -12.05 0.71
N ARG A 125 20.30 -10.97 1.07
CA ARG A 125 20.85 -9.61 1.21
C ARG A 125 20.53 -9.04 2.58
N GLU A 126 21.33 -8.06 3.00
CA GLU A 126 20.97 -7.24 4.16
C GLU A 126 19.95 -6.19 3.76
N PHE A 127 18.84 -6.13 4.48
CA PHE A 127 17.79 -5.13 4.32
C PHE A 127 17.09 -4.88 5.65
N GLU A 128 16.43 -3.74 5.78
CA GLU A 128 15.51 -3.46 6.87
C GLU A 128 14.08 -3.38 6.33
N ALA A 129 13.21 -4.27 6.80
CA ALA A 129 11.78 -4.25 6.50
C ALA A 129 10.96 -4.36 7.78
N GLU A 130 9.89 -3.58 7.87
CA GLU A 130 8.90 -3.63 8.94
C GLU A 130 7.54 -3.97 8.34
N PHE A 131 6.91 -5.03 8.86
CA PHE A 131 5.62 -5.52 8.38
C PHE A 131 4.51 -4.95 9.25
N ILE A 132 3.57 -4.25 8.63
CA ILE A 132 2.48 -3.56 9.31
C ILE A 132 1.14 -4.12 8.82
N LEU A 133 0.43 -4.82 9.70
CA LEU A 133 -0.97 -5.16 9.47
C LEU A 133 -1.80 -3.89 9.67
N ALA A 134 -2.19 -3.32 8.54
CA ALA A 134 -2.99 -2.11 8.48
C ALA A 134 -4.45 -2.36 8.88
N ARG A 135 -5.17 -1.27 9.08
CA ARG A 135 -6.63 -1.27 9.09
C ARG A 135 -7.11 -0.60 7.79
N PRO A 136 -8.32 -0.91 7.31
CA PRO A 136 -8.85 -0.26 6.11
C PRO A 136 -8.86 1.28 6.17
N ASP A 137 -9.01 1.83 7.37
CA ASP A 137 -9.07 3.27 7.65
C ASP A 137 -7.74 3.89 8.11
N ASN A 138 -6.69 3.07 8.34
CA ASN A 138 -5.42 3.56 8.89
C ASN A 138 -4.25 2.63 8.56
N PRO A 139 -3.25 3.10 7.79
CA PRO A 139 -2.06 2.32 7.43
C PRO A 139 -1.09 2.11 8.60
N LYS A 140 -1.25 2.82 9.72
CA LYS A 140 -0.38 2.77 10.91
C LYS A 140 1.10 3.09 10.63
N ILE A 141 1.39 3.87 9.61
CA ILE A 141 2.76 4.33 9.34
C ILE A 141 3.17 5.28 10.48
N PRO A 142 4.36 5.09 11.08
CA PRO A 142 4.82 5.98 12.14
C PRO A 142 4.98 7.44 11.66
N THR A 143 4.84 8.40 12.57
CA THR A 143 5.00 9.82 12.26
C THR A 143 6.42 10.13 11.79
N GLU A 144 6.58 11.00 10.78
CA GLU A 144 7.86 11.47 10.22
C GLU A 144 8.86 10.35 9.92
N SER A 145 8.35 9.20 9.44
CA SER A 145 9.16 7.99 9.28
C SER A 145 9.56 7.69 7.85
N VAL A 146 8.84 8.22 6.85
CA VAL A 146 9.02 7.82 5.45
C VAL A 146 9.31 9.00 4.51
N ASP A 147 10.17 8.73 3.53
CA ASP A 147 10.50 9.66 2.44
C ASP A 147 9.50 9.51 1.29
N LEU A 148 8.91 8.32 1.16
CA LEU A 148 7.95 7.97 0.10
C LEU A 148 6.86 7.06 0.65
N ILE A 149 5.59 7.41 0.39
CA ILE A 149 4.45 6.48 0.44
C ILE A 149 4.13 6.08 -1.00
N PHE A 150 4.27 4.80 -1.31
CA PHE A 150 3.99 4.24 -2.62
C PHE A 150 2.70 3.42 -2.58
N VAL A 151 1.80 3.68 -3.52
CA VAL A 151 0.49 3.06 -3.63
C VAL A 151 0.29 2.58 -5.05
N CYS A 152 0.23 1.28 -5.27
CA CYS A 152 0.09 0.72 -6.60
C CYS A 152 -1.07 -0.27 -6.68
N ASN A 153 -2.07 0.01 -7.52
CA ASN A 153 -3.29 -0.79 -7.68
C ASN A 153 -4.06 -1.02 -6.36
N THR A 154 -3.99 -0.06 -5.47
CA THR A 154 -4.57 -0.12 -4.12
C THR A 154 -5.49 1.08 -3.85
N TYR A 155 -5.25 2.22 -4.50
CA TYR A 155 -5.99 3.45 -4.25
C TYR A 155 -7.50 3.27 -4.45
N HIS A 156 -7.91 2.52 -5.46
CA HIS A 156 -9.32 2.26 -5.77
C HIS A 156 -10.03 1.36 -4.73
N HIS A 157 -9.29 0.69 -3.84
CA HIS A 157 -9.85 -0.09 -2.73
C HIS A 157 -10.07 0.71 -1.45
N LEU A 158 -9.45 1.90 -1.34
CA LEU A 158 -9.55 2.71 -0.13
C LEU A 158 -10.89 3.44 -0.08
N GLU A 159 -11.48 3.48 1.12
CA GLU A 159 -12.64 4.31 1.44
C GLU A 159 -12.20 5.67 1.99
N ASP A 160 -13.07 6.68 1.89
CA ASP A 160 -12.80 8.04 2.41
C ASP A 160 -11.38 8.55 2.10
N ARG A 161 -10.91 8.32 0.89
CA ARG A 161 -9.51 8.53 0.45
C ARG A 161 -8.93 9.89 0.83
N SER A 162 -9.70 10.97 0.73
CA SER A 162 -9.22 12.30 1.14
C SER A 162 -8.89 12.34 2.64
N VAL A 163 -9.71 11.74 3.50
CA VAL A 163 -9.47 11.66 4.94
C VAL A 163 -8.29 10.71 5.22
N TYR A 164 -8.26 9.58 4.54
CA TYR A 164 -7.16 8.61 4.66
C TYR A 164 -5.81 9.28 4.38
N PHE A 165 -5.66 9.97 3.24
CA PHE A 165 -4.41 10.62 2.87
C PHE A 165 -4.12 11.88 3.69
N TYR A 166 -5.13 12.61 4.15
CA TYR A 166 -4.92 13.69 5.13
C TYR A 166 -4.24 13.16 6.40
N ASN A 167 -4.69 12.02 6.92
CA ASN A 167 -4.13 11.39 8.11
C ASN A 167 -2.72 10.83 7.88
N THR A 168 -2.40 10.33 6.68
CA THR A 168 -1.07 9.81 6.36
C THR A 168 -0.01 10.89 6.21
N LYS A 169 -0.41 12.16 6.06
CA LYS A 169 0.52 13.27 5.85
C LYS A 169 1.54 13.41 6.98
N SER A 170 1.13 13.15 8.22
CA SER A 170 2.02 13.18 9.38
C SER A 170 3.12 12.12 9.37
N SER A 171 2.99 11.09 8.52
CA SER A 171 3.99 10.02 8.40
C SER A 171 5.14 10.38 7.47
N LEU A 172 4.94 11.38 6.61
CA LEU A 172 5.98 11.86 5.71
C LEU A 172 7.02 12.68 6.47
N LYS A 173 8.29 12.41 6.17
CA LYS A 173 9.39 13.31 6.56
C LYS A 173 9.29 14.64 5.81
N PRO A 174 9.95 15.71 6.27
CA PRO A 174 10.06 16.96 5.51
C PRO A 174 10.58 16.68 4.08
N GLY A 175 9.82 17.11 3.05
CA GLY A 175 10.12 16.84 1.66
C GLY A 175 9.74 15.44 1.16
N GLY A 176 9.07 14.65 1.99
CA GLY A 176 8.51 13.37 1.60
C GLY A 176 7.32 13.51 0.65
N ARG A 177 7.03 12.46 -0.11
CA ARG A 177 5.99 12.47 -1.14
C ARG A 177 5.15 11.21 -1.15
N VAL A 178 3.98 11.31 -1.80
CA VAL A 178 3.10 10.18 -2.09
C VAL A 178 3.12 9.91 -3.58
N VAL A 179 3.23 8.65 -3.95
CA VAL A 179 3.10 8.18 -5.32
C VAL A 179 1.89 7.27 -5.44
N ILE A 180 1.06 7.52 -6.44
CA ILE A 180 -0.11 6.71 -6.77
C ILE A 180 0.00 6.23 -8.21
N ILE A 181 0.01 4.90 -8.38
CA ILE A 181 -0.11 4.22 -9.68
C ILE A 181 -1.39 3.40 -9.62
N ASP A 182 -2.34 3.69 -10.53
CA ASP A 182 -3.56 2.90 -10.59
C ASP A 182 -4.12 2.87 -12.01
N PHE A 183 -5.03 1.93 -12.29
CA PHE A 183 -5.59 1.76 -13.60
C PHE A 183 -6.48 2.92 -14.03
N TYR A 184 -6.40 3.30 -15.30
CA TYR A 184 -7.40 4.19 -15.88
C TYR A 184 -8.79 3.55 -15.80
N HIS A 185 -9.81 4.32 -15.43
CA HIS A 185 -11.18 3.84 -15.33
C HIS A 185 -11.88 3.70 -16.71
N ASP A 186 -11.23 4.10 -17.77
CA ASP A 186 -11.70 4.08 -19.15
C ASP A 186 -11.03 2.96 -19.99
N ASP A 187 -11.18 3.03 -21.32
CA ASP A 187 -10.70 1.99 -22.23
C ASP A 187 -9.18 1.84 -22.29
N ARG A 188 -8.42 2.82 -21.80
CA ARG A 188 -6.96 2.75 -21.73
C ARG A 188 -6.47 1.57 -20.88
N SER A 189 -7.20 1.21 -19.84
CA SER A 189 -6.82 0.07 -18.97
C SER A 189 -6.99 -1.29 -19.65
N GLY A 190 -7.69 -1.37 -20.78
CA GLY A 190 -7.98 -2.63 -21.47
C GLY A 190 -8.94 -3.54 -20.69
N ASP A 191 -8.84 -4.84 -20.93
CA ASP A 191 -9.55 -5.85 -20.15
C ASP A 191 -8.71 -6.22 -18.92
N LEU A 192 -9.26 -5.99 -17.75
CA LEU A 192 -8.63 -6.28 -16.46
C LEU A 192 -9.15 -7.59 -15.83
N GLY A 193 -10.15 -8.22 -16.45
CA GLY A 193 -10.84 -9.38 -15.90
C GLY A 193 -11.79 -9.07 -14.73
N PHE A 194 -12.06 -7.78 -14.48
CA PHE A 194 -13.02 -7.30 -13.49
C PHE A 194 -13.70 -6.00 -13.95
N PRO A 195 -14.90 -5.66 -13.42
CA PRO A 195 -15.60 -4.44 -13.78
C PRO A 195 -14.81 -3.18 -13.41
N LYS A 196 -14.77 -2.19 -14.32
CA LYS A 196 -14.06 -0.92 -14.10
C LYS A 196 -14.79 0.07 -13.17
N GLY A 197 -16.02 -0.25 -12.77
CA GLY A 197 -16.88 0.68 -12.02
C GLY A 197 -16.34 1.09 -10.63
N HIS A 198 -15.40 0.35 -10.06
CA HIS A 198 -14.74 0.70 -8.80
C HIS A 198 -13.39 1.42 -8.98
N LEU A 199 -12.88 1.48 -10.22
CA LEU A 199 -11.68 2.25 -10.52
C LEU A 199 -11.94 3.74 -10.37
N VAL A 200 -10.93 4.48 -9.97
CA VAL A 200 -11.01 5.91 -9.73
C VAL A 200 -10.43 6.67 -10.92
N ALA A 201 -11.18 7.64 -11.43
CA ALA A 201 -10.68 8.50 -12.50
C ALA A 201 -9.45 9.29 -12.04
N ARG A 202 -8.47 9.43 -12.91
CA ARG A 202 -7.24 10.20 -12.64
C ARG A 202 -7.53 11.59 -12.08
N GLU A 203 -8.51 12.28 -12.64
CA GLU A 203 -8.93 13.63 -12.23
C GLU A 203 -9.51 13.61 -10.82
N LYS A 204 -10.24 12.55 -10.47
CA LYS A 204 -10.79 12.37 -9.12
C LYS A 204 -9.71 12.11 -8.09
N VAL A 205 -8.67 11.35 -8.43
CA VAL A 205 -7.50 11.17 -7.57
C VAL A 205 -6.83 12.52 -7.28
N VAL A 206 -6.62 13.35 -8.31
CA VAL A 206 -6.03 14.69 -8.13
C VAL A 206 -6.91 15.58 -7.25
N GLU A 207 -8.24 15.54 -7.43
CA GLU A 207 -9.18 16.28 -6.59
C GLU A 207 -9.09 15.82 -5.12
N GLU A 208 -9.15 14.51 -4.87
CA GLU A 208 -9.14 13.93 -3.52
C GLU A 208 -7.81 14.19 -2.79
N MET A 209 -6.69 14.03 -3.49
CA MET A 209 -5.35 14.32 -2.93
C MET A 209 -5.16 15.82 -2.66
N THR A 210 -5.68 16.69 -3.54
CA THR A 210 -5.67 18.14 -3.29
C THR A 210 -6.52 18.48 -2.07
N GLY A 211 -7.69 17.88 -1.93
CA GLY A 211 -8.54 17.99 -0.74
C GLY A 211 -7.86 17.52 0.55
N ALA A 212 -6.98 16.52 0.46
CA ALA A 212 -6.14 16.04 1.55
C ALA A 212 -4.91 16.94 1.83
N GLY A 213 -4.74 18.03 1.07
CA GLY A 213 -3.67 19.00 1.28
C GLY A 213 -2.35 18.66 0.58
N TYR A 214 -2.39 17.82 -0.44
CA TYR A 214 -1.26 17.55 -1.32
C TYR A 214 -1.36 18.36 -2.61
N ARG A 215 -0.24 18.52 -3.28
CA ARG A 215 -0.13 19.15 -4.61
C ARG A 215 0.41 18.13 -5.61
N LEU A 216 -0.22 17.99 -6.76
CA LEU A 216 0.35 17.20 -7.85
C LEU A 216 1.67 17.84 -8.29
N ALA A 217 2.76 17.14 -8.09
CA ALA A 217 4.10 17.60 -8.42
C ALA A 217 4.56 17.11 -9.80
N LYS A 218 4.24 15.84 -10.12
CA LYS A 218 4.70 15.21 -11.37
C LYS A 218 3.71 14.16 -11.82
N GLU A 219 3.64 13.97 -13.13
CA GLU A 219 2.92 12.87 -13.77
C GLU A 219 3.84 12.18 -14.78
N HIS A 220 3.88 10.85 -14.70
CA HIS A 220 4.61 10.02 -15.64
C HIS A 220 3.63 9.35 -16.59
N THR A 221 3.97 9.29 -17.88
CA THR A 221 3.06 8.84 -18.96
C THR A 221 3.51 7.56 -19.67
N PHE A 222 4.53 6.88 -19.15
CA PHE A 222 5.09 5.71 -19.82
C PHE A 222 4.32 4.41 -19.56
N LEU A 223 3.38 4.40 -18.59
CA LEU A 223 2.47 3.29 -18.34
C LEU A 223 1.22 3.43 -19.19
N ALA A 224 1.00 2.50 -20.13
CA ALA A 224 -0.09 2.63 -21.08
C ALA A 224 -1.49 2.44 -20.44
N LYS A 225 -1.59 1.59 -19.39
CA LYS A 225 -2.85 1.18 -18.78
C LYS A 225 -3.15 1.89 -17.46
N GLN A 226 -2.17 2.64 -16.92
CA GLN A 226 -2.23 3.22 -15.60
C GLN A 226 -1.76 4.67 -15.61
N TYR A 227 -2.35 5.50 -14.75
CA TYR A 227 -1.76 6.77 -14.40
C TYR A 227 -0.68 6.58 -13.33
N PHE A 228 0.30 7.45 -13.34
CA PHE A 228 1.38 7.48 -12.37
C PHE A 228 1.58 8.92 -11.90
N LEU A 229 1.15 9.21 -10.68
CA LEU A 229 1.06 10.56 -10.13
C LEU A 229 1.94 10.67 -8.87
N GLU A 230 2.72 11.75 -8.78
CA GLU A 230 3.50 12.10 -7.59
C GLU A 230 2.90 13.35 -6.93
N PHE A 231 2.73 13.29 -5.62
CA PHE A 231 2.15 14.35 -4.80
C PHE A 231 3.09 14.76 -3.66
N GLU A 232 3.17 16.08 -3.39
CA GLU A 232 3.94 16.71 -2.31
C GLU A 232 3.03 17.48 -1.37
#